data_9789a87358679564db2c83eb5e1f85f4
#
_entry.id   9789a87358679564db2c83eb5e1f85f4
#
_cell.length_a   1.000
_cell.length_b   1.000
_cell.length_c   1.000
_cell.angle_alpha   90.00
_cell.angle_beta   90.00
_cell.angle_gamma   90.00
#
_symmetry.space_group_name_H-M   'P 1'
#
loop_
_entity.id
_entity.type
_entity.pdbx_description
1 polymer ?
#
loop_
_entity_poly.entity_id
_entity_poly.type
_entity_poly.pdbx_seq_one_letter_code
_entity_poly.pdbx_strand_id
1 'polypeptide(L)'
;MSADDPLLAALKTWRREQARDQGVPPYVVFHDRTLVEVVGRRPSCLEELGQISGVGQAKLERYGPGLLQSLQAFEVQVQALGSRQPS
;
A
#
# COMPACT_ATOMS: atom_id res chain seq x y z
N MET A 1 -1.55 -15.69 -4.20
CA MET A 1 -0.97 -14.41 -4.60
C MET A 1 0.53 -14.55 -4.76
N SER A 2 1.06 -14.03 -5.82
CA SER A 2 2.47 -14.13 -6.13
C SER A 2 3.27 -13.07 -5.39
N ALA A 3 4.50 -13.43 -4.95
CA ALA A 3 5.42 -12.46 -4.38
C ALA A 3 5.84 -11.40 -5.40
N ASP A 4 5.56 -11.64 -6.67
CA ASP A 4 5.89 -10.73 -7.76
C ASP A 4 4.75 -9.77 -8.12
N ASP A 5 3.71 -9.68 -7.29
CA ASP A 5 2.60 -8.78 -7.54
C ASP A 5 3.14 -7.33 -7.62
N PRO A 6 2.87 -6.63 -8.74
CA PRO A 6 3.39 -5.25 -8.91
C PRO A 6 2.89 -4.28 -7.83
N LEU A 7 1.66 -4.44 -7.38
CA LEU A 7 1.14 -3.57 -6.33
C LEU A 7 1.87 -3.83 -5.01
N LEU A 8 2.12 -5.09 -4.68
CA LEU A 8 2.89 -5.41 -3.48
C LEU A 8 4.28 -4.80 -3.53
N ALA A 9 4.93 -4.89 -4.69
CA ALA A 9 6.25 -4.29 -4.87
C ALA A 9 6.21 -2.77 -4.68
N ALA A 10 5.16 -2.13 -5.22
CA ALA A 10 4.99 -0.69 -5.08
C ALA A 10 4.80 -0.30 -3.61
N LEU A 11 4.00 -1.07 -2.87
CA LEU A 11 3.77 -0.79 -1.45
C LEU A 11 5.02 -1.03 -0.62
N LYS A 12 5.83 -2.04 -0.96
CA LYS A 12 7.09 -2.27 -0.27
C LYS A 12 8.07 -1.12 -0.52
N THR A 13 8.09 -0.57 -1.71
CA THR A 13 8.91 0.60 -2.03
C THR A 13 8.45 1.80 -1.21
N TRP A 14 7.15 2.06 -1.18
CA TRP A 14 6.59 3.13 -0.38
C TRP A 14 6.97 2.97 1.10
N ARG A 15 6.81 1.74 1.63
CA ARG A 15 7.15 1.44 3.02
C ARG A 15 8.62 1.71 3.30
N ARG A 16 9.49 1.33 2.38
CA ARG A 16 10.93 1.55 2.54
C ARG A 16 11.25 3.04 2.64
N GLU A 17 10.59 3.85 1.82
CA GLU A 17 10.77 5.28 1.84
C GLU A 17 10.33 5.89 3.17
N GLN A 18 9.18 5.45 3.68
CA GLN A 18 8.69 5.91 4.98
C GLN A 18 9.65 5.52 6.11
N ALA A 19 10.13 4.30 6.08
CA ALA A 19 11.05 3.81 7.10
C ALA A 19 12.37 4.57 7.08
N ARG A 20 12.89 4.85 5.89
CA ARG A 20 14.13 5.60 5.74
C ARG A 20 13.99 7.02 6.28
N ASP A 21 12.86 7.66 5.99
CA ASP A 21 12.62 9.03 6.47
C ASP A 21 12.59 9.10 7.98
N GLN A 22 12.17 8.03 8.63
CA GLN A 22 12.07 7.97 10.08
C GLN A 22 13.27 7.31 10.74
N GLY A 23 14.17 6.74 9.96
CA GLY A 23 15.35 6.07 10.49
C GLY A 23 15.02 4.78 11.22
N VAL A 24 13.99 4.05 10.76
CA VAL A 24 13.57 2.79 11.38
C VAL A 24 13.56 1.67 10.34
N PRO A 25 13.61 0.39 10.80
CA PRO A 25 13.45 -0.73 9.88
C PRO A 25 12.07 -0.73 9.22
N PRO A 26 11.93 -1.26 8.01
CA PRO A 26 10.65 -1.25 7.29
C PRO A 26 9.49 -1.88 8.06
N TYR A 27 9.73 -2.97 8.81
CA TYR A 27 8.66 -3.65 9.52
C TYR A 27 8.03 -2.79 10.63
N VAL A 28 8.73 -1.74 11.06
CA VAL A 28 8.18 -0.80 12.05
C VAL A 28 7.02 -0.03 11.44
N VAL A 29 7.06 0.25 10.15
CA VAL A 29 5.95 0.90 9.45
C VAL A 29 4.80 -0.08 9.29
N PHE A 30 5.03 -1.16 8.56
CA PHE A 30 4.07 -2.26 8.39
C PHE A 30 4.83 -3.56 8.15
N HIS A 31 4.29 -4.66 8.67
CA HIS A 31 4.82 -5.99 8.37
C HIS A 31 4.45 -6.40 6.95
N ASP A 32 5.25 -7.30 6.37
CA ASP A 32 4.96 -7.84 5.03
C ASP A 32 3.55 -8.40 4.95
N ARG A 33 3.14 -9.15 5.97
CA ARG A 33 1.82 -9.75 6.03
C ARG A 33 0.71 -8.70 5.89
N THR A 34 0.89 -7.54 6.53
CA THR A 34 -0.08 -6.45 6.45
C THR A 34 -0.18 -5.92 5.03
N LEU A 35 0.96 -5.73 4.37
CA LEU A 35 0.97 -5.25 2.98
C LEU A 35 0.31 -6.26 2.04
N VAL A 36 0.54 -7.55 2.26
CA VAL A 36 -0.11 -8.60 1.47
C VAL A 36 -1.62 -8.52 1.62
N GLU A 37 -2.10 -8.32 2.83
CA GLU A 37 -3.53 -8.19 3.07
C GLU A 37 -4.11 -6.94 2.41
N VAL A 38 -3.37 -5.82 2.45
CA VAL A 38 -3.79 -4.59 1.78
C VAL A 38 -3.95 -4.84 0.28
N VAL A 39 -3.00 -5.53 -0.32
CA VAL A 39 -3.07 -5.87 -1.74
C VAL A 39 -4.30 -6.72 -2.04
N GLY A 40 -4.59 -7.69 -1.17
CA GLY A 40 -5.73 -8.57 -1.38
C GLY A 40 -7.07 -7.86 -1.22
N ARG A 41 -7.18 -6.95 -0.27
CA ARG A 41 -8.44 -6.27 0.03
C ARG A 41 -8.64 -4.98 -0.73
N ARG A 42 -7.57 -4.32 -1.11
CA ARG A 42 -7.59 -3.04 -1.84
C ARG A 42 -8.56 -2.03 -1.23
N PRO A 43 -8.30 -1.60 0.02
CA PRO A 43 -9.19 -0.64 0.67
C PRO A 43 -9.25 0.66 -0.10
N SER A 44 -10.43 1.28 -0.13
CA SER A 44 -10.64 2.52 -0.86
C SER A 44 -10.76 3.73 0.07
N CYS A 45 -10.78 3.51 1.38
CA CYS A 45 -10.89 4.59 2.35
C CYS A 45 -10.21 4.18 3.65
N LEU A 46 -10.02 5.16 4.54
CA LEU A 46 -9.36 4.93 5.82
C LEU A 46 -10.11 3.92 6.67
N GLU A 47 -11.43 3.96 6.63
CA GLU A 47 -12.24 3.05 7.41
C GLU A 47 -11.99 1.60 7.02
N GLU A 48 -11.95 1.32 5.73
CA GLU A 48 -11.64 -0.02 5.24
C GLU A 48 -10.21 -0.43 5.58
N LEU A 49 -9.27 0.50 5.43
CA LEU A 49 -7.88 0.23 5.75
C LEU A 49 -7.71 -0.11 7.23
N GLY A 50 -8.44 0.57 8.10
CA GLY A 50 -8.37 0.33 9.54
C GLY A 50 -8.85 -1.05 9.96
N GLN A 51 -9.60 -1.75 9.11
CA GLN A 51 -10.08 -3.10 9.40
C GLN A 51 -9.02 -4.17 9.15
N ILE A 52 -7.92 -3.80 8.51
CA ILE A 52 -6.87 -4.76 8.20
C ILE A 52 -6.02 -5.02 9.43
N SER A 53 -5.76 -6.30 9.70
CA SER A 53 -4.93 -6.71 10.82
C SER A 53 -3.52 -6.12 10.67
N GLY A 54 -3.01 -5.53 11.72
CA GLY A 54 -1.71 -4.88 11.71
C GLY A 54 -1.76 -3.39 11.42
N VAL A 55 -2.94 -2.85 11.08
CA VAL A 55 -3.16 -1.42 10.90
C VAL A 55 -3.90 -0.92 12.14
N GLY A 56 -3.15 -0.57 13.17
CA GLY A 56 -3.73 0.00 14.38
C GLY A 56 -4.07 1.47 14.18
N GLN A 57 -4.77 2.04 15.17
CA GLN A 57 -5.24 3.42 15.08
C GLN A 57 -4.08 4.39 14.82
N ALA A 58 -2.97 4.23 15.54
CA ALA A 58 -1.83 5.13 15.38
C ALA A 58 -1.24 5.05 13.98
N LYS A 59 -1.10 3.83 13.43
CA LYS A 59 -0.58 3.66 12.07
C LYS A 59 -1.56 4.15 11.03
N LEU A 60 -2.85 3.97 11.28
CA LEU A 60 -3.89 4.47 10.38
C LEU A 60 -3.80 6.00 10.26
N GLU A 61 -3.63 6.69 11.38
CA GLU A 61 -3.53 8.14 11.37
C GLU A 61 -2.23 8.61 10.73
N ARG A 62 -1.13 7.92 11.01
CA ARG A 62 0.18 8.35 10.54
C ARG A 62 0.44 7.99 9.08
N TYR A 63 0.07 6.78 8.68
CA TYR A 63 0.41 6.25 7.35
C TYR A 63 -0.80 6.03 6.45
N GLY A 64 -2.00 6.02 7.00
CA GLY A 64 -3.19 5.68 6.24
C GLY A 64 -3.39 6.51 4.98
N PRO A 65 -3.39 7.85 5.09
CA PRO A 65 -3.58 8.69 3.90
C PRO A 65 -2.52 8.45 2.83
N GLY A 66 -1.25 8.32 3.23
CA GLY A 66 -0.17 8.06 2.29
C GLY A 66 -0.29 6.70 1.62
N LEU A 67 -0.68 5.68 2.37
CA LEU A 67 -0.86 4.35 1.83
C LEU A 67 -2.03 4.32 0.83
N LEU A 68 -3.15 4.95 1.17
CA LEU A 68 -4.29 5.05 0.27
C LEU A 68 -3.91 5.81 -1.01
N GLN A 69 -3.14 6.87 -0.87
CA GLN A 69 -2.69 7.64 -2.01
C GLN A 69 -1.83 6.77 -2.94
N SER A 70 -0.96 5.94 -2.37
CA SER A 70 -0.14 5.03 -3.14
C SER A 70 -0.99 4.00 -3.89
N LEU A 71 -2.01 3.48 -3.23
CA LEU A 71 -2.94 2.54 -3.86
C LEU A 71 -3.66 3.18 -5.05
N GLN A 72 -4.18 4.39 -4.84
CA GLN A 72 -4.91 5.12 -5.88
C GLN A 72 -3.99 5.47 -7.05
N ALA A 73 -2.79 5.93 -6.75
CA ALA A 73 -1.82 6.28 -7.78
C ALA A 73 -1.47 5.08 -8.65
N PHE A 74 -1.30 3.92 -8.02
CA PHE A 74 -1.00 2.69 -8.75
C PHE A 74 -2.16 2.30 -9.66
N GLU A 75 -3.39 2.36 -9.17
CA GLU A 75 -4.56 2.00 -9.95
C GLU A 75 -4.78 2.94 -11.12
N VAL A 76 -4.59 4.23 -10.91
CA VAL A 76 -4.68 5.22 -11.98
C VAL A 76 -3.64 4.92 -13.07
N GLN A 77 -2.41 4.59 -12.66
CA GLN A 77 -1.35 4.28 -13.60
C GLN A 77 -1.68 3.03 -14.42
N VAL A 78 -2.21 1.99 -13.77
CA VAL A 78 -2.59 0.77 -14.45
C VAL A 78 -3.72 1.02 -15.43
N GLN A 79 -4.72 1.81 -15.03
CA GLN A 79 -5.83 2.15 -15.92
C GLN A 79 -5.36 2.97 -17.12
N ALA A 80 -4.44 3.90 -16.89
CA ALA A 80 -3.89 4.70 -17.99
C ALA A 80 -3.15 3.82 -18.99
N LEU A 81 -2.39 2.84 -18.52
CA LEU A 81 -1.71 1.89 -19.38
C LEU A 81 -2.72 1.02 -20.14
N GLY A 82 -3.77 0.58 -19.44
CA GLY A 82 -4.82 -0.21 -20.05
C GLY A 82 -5.56 0.54 -21.14
N SER A 83 -5.83 1.82 -20.93
CA SER A 83 -6.57 2.64 -21.90
C SER A 83 -5.74 2.96 -23.15
N ARG A 84 -4.44 2.71 -23.12
CA ARG A 84 -3.57 2.90 -24.26
C ARG A 84 -3.52 1.69 -25.17
N GLN A 85 -4.13 0.62 -24.79
CA GLN A 85 -4.12 -0.59 -25.59
C GLN A 85 -4.86 -0.36 -26.89
N PRO A 86 -4.27 -0.73 -28.01
CA PRO A 86 -5.02 -0.66 -29.27
C PRO A 86 -6.17 -1.63 -29.21
N SER A 87 -7.31 -1.13 -29.51
CA SER A 87 -8.51 -1.95 -29.54
C SER A 87 -8.53 -2.85 -30.75
#